data_0204bfd058f3f026d6a0e512e7667178
#
_entry.id   0204bfd058f3f026d6a0e512e7667178
#
_cell.length_a   1.000
_cell.length_b   1.000
_cell.length_c   1.000
_cell.angle_alpha   90.00
_cell.angle_beta   90.00
_cell.angle_gamma   90.00
#
_symmetry.space_group_name_H-M   'P 1'
#
loop_
_entity.id
_entity.type
_entity.pdbx_description
1 polymer ?
#
loop_
_entity_poly.entity_id
_entity_poly.type
_entity_poly.pdbx_seq_one_letter_code
_entity_poly.pdbx_strand_id
1 'polypeptide(L)'
;SSPAAPQDAVYIEPWEPVTTYEALARVATRARLVAGGKPVVLAAYQSIYDKVARDVADASTRLTMATLFSHGATQLLAGDDGRLLVDPYYVRNMPAEDETLDMLANWYDFLVANDEILMDPGIVDVTASYVGEYNGDIDVSFEAAPVCWEASPGCVWRRVTRAGDALVVHLINLVGQSDTVWDGPHRPAIALRGGTLRLKPL
;
A
#
# COMPACT_ATOMS: atom_id res chain seq x y z
N SER A 1 8.60 -0.62 18.63
CA SER A 1 7.82 -1.14 19.77
C SER A 1 7.46 -2.60 19.57
N SER A 2 7.35 -3.38 20.65
CA SER A 2 6.90 -4.78 20.55
C SER A 2 5.39 -4.82 20.27
N PRO A 3 4.90 -5.58 19.29
CA PRO A 3 3.47 -5.75 19.06
C PRO A 3 2.69 -6.29 20.27
N ALA A 4 3.36 -6.99 21.17
CA ALA A 4 2.79 -7.52 22.40
C ALA A 4 2.74 -6.50 23.55
N ALA A 5 3.34 -5.31 23.40
CA ALA A 5 3.31 -4.29 24.43
C ALA A 5 1.87 -3.77 24.69
N PRO A 6 1.54 -3.30 25.91
CA PRO A 6 0.23 -2.73 26.21
C PRO A 6 0.12 -1.31 25.59
N GLN A 7 -0.15 -1.26 24.30
CA GLN A 7 -0.34 -0.05 23.48
C GLN A 7 -1.60 -0.23 22.62
N ASP A 8 -2.26 0.85 22.26
CA ASP A 8 -3.50 0.82 21.48
C ASP A 8 -3.25 0.59 19.97
N ALA A 9 -2.07 0.94 19.48
CA ALA A 9 -1.66 0.73 18.10
C ALA A 9 -0.21 0.24 18.02
N VAL A 10 0.13 -0.48 16.96
CA VAL A 10 1.51 -0.86 16.62
C VAL A 10 2.08 0.21 15.71
N TYR A 11 3.13 0.88 16.16
CA TYR A 11 3.86 1.89 15.38
C TYR A 11 5.20 1.34 14.90
N ILE A 12 5.48 1.49 13.61
CA ILE A 12 6.69 0.99 12.96
C ILE A 12 7.31 2.07 12.08
N GLU A 13 8.60 2.24 12.19
CA GLU A 13 9.42 2.98 11.23
C GLU A 13 10.16 1.97 10.36
N PRO A 14 9.89 1.91 9.05
CA PRO A 14 10.59 1.01 8.15
C PRO A 14 11.97 1.58 7.82
N TRP A 15 13.01 0.85 8.22
CA TRP A 15 14.41 1.17 7.93
C TRP A 15 15.04 0.08 7.07
N GLU A 16 16.25 0.34 6.55
CA GLU A 16 17.01 -0.69 5.87
C GLU A 16 17.00 -2.02 6.64
N PRO A 17 16.76 -3.16 5.99
CA PRO A 17 16.69 -3.38 4.52
C PRO A 17 15.28 -3.28 3.91
N VAL A 18 14.32 -2.61 4.53
CA VAL A 18 12.93 -2.48 4.04
C VAL A 18 12.85 -1.36 3.01
N THR A 19 13.29 -1.62 1.79
CA THR A 19 13.42 -0.58 0.74
C THR A 19 12.43 -0.70 -0.40
N THR A 20 11.74 -1.84 -0.55
CA THR A 20 10.81 -2.09 -1.66
C THR A 20 9.37 -2.18 -1.19
N TYR A 21 8.40 -1.99 -2.09
CA TYR A 21 6.97 -2.20 -1.80
C TYR A 21 6.70 -3.61 -1.27
N GLU A 22 7.35 -4.63 -1.83
CA GLU A 22 7.21 -6.00 -1.33
C GLU A 22 7.72 -6.14 0.11
N ALA A 23 8.86 -5.56 0.44
CA ALA A 23 9.40 -5.57 1.79
C ALA A 23 8.49 -4.81 2.78
N LEU A 24 7.95 -3.67 2.35
CA LEU A 24 7.02 -2.86 3.13
C LEU A 24 5.72 -3.63 3.41
N ALA A 25 5.17 -4.30 2.39
CA ALA A 25 4.00 -5.16 2.48
C ALA A 25 4.20 -6.32 3.48
N ARG A 26 5.37 -6.96 3.45
CA ARG A 26 5.74 -8.04 4.40
C ARG A 26 5.81 -7.53 5.83
N VAL A 27 6.37 -6.34 6.06
CA VAL A 27 6.40 -5.70 7.39
C VAL A 27 4.97 -5.44 7.88
N ALA A 28 4.12 -4.84 7.05
CA ALA A 28 2.73 -4.56 7.40
C ALA A 28 1.95 -5.85 7.73
N THR A 29 2.04 -6.86 6.87
CA THR A 29 1.38 -8.15 7.07
C THR A 29 1.86 -8.84 8.35
N ARG A 30 3.18 -8.88 8.59
CA ARG A 30 3.74 -9.48 9.79
C ARG A 30 3.31 -8.75 11.06
N ALA A 31 3.35 -7.41 11.03
CA ALA A 31 2.90 -6.60 12.16
C ALA A 31 1.44 -6.87 12.50
N ARG A 32 0.58 -6.94 11.48
CA ARG A 32 -0.84 -7.24 11.62
C ARG A 32 -1.08 -8.61 12.27
N LEU A 33 -0.38 -9.65 11.83
CA LEU A 33 -0.51 -11.01 12.37
C LEU A 33 -0.19 -11.08 13.87
N VAL A 34 0.77 -10.28 14.37
CA VAL A 34 1.21 -10.30 15.77
C VAL A 34 0.60 -9.17 16.61
N ALA A 35 -0.14 -8.26 15.99
CA ALA A 35 -0.74 -7.10 16.67
C ALA A 35 -1.93 -7.44 17.57
N GLY A 36 -2.50 -8.65 17.44
CA GLY A 36 -3.65 -9.08 18.24
C GLY A 36 -4.90 -8.20 18.01
N GLY A 37 -5.16 -7.79 16.77
CA GLY A 37 -6.29 -6.94 16.40
C GLY A 37 -6.06 -5.44 16.53
N LYS A 38 -4.89 -5.00 16.98
CA LYS A 38 -4.55 -3.57 17.07
C LYS A 38 -4.28 -2.97 15.68
N PRO A 39 -4.60 -1.68 15.46
CA PRO A 39 -4.19 -0.97 14.27
C PRO A 39 -2.66 -0.99 14.08
N VAL A 40 -2.23 -1.05 12.83
CA VAL A 40 -0.82 -0.98 12.45
C VAL A 40 -0.56 0.31 11.69
N VAL A 41 0.34 1.12 12.19
CA VAL A 41 0.72 2.42 11.63
C VAL A 41 2.20 2.38 11.24
N LEU A 42 2.51 2.67 9.99
CA LEU A 42 3.88 2.81 9.52
C LEU A 42 4.19 4.29 9.26
N ALA A 43 5.22 4.81 9.94
CA ALA A 43 5.83 6.08 9.57
C ALA A 43 6.83 5.82 8.43
N ALA A 44 6.30 5.60 7.24
CA ALA A 44 7.09 5.47 6.03
C ALA A 44 7.42 6.87 5.50
N TYR A 45 8.51 7.43 6.00
CA TYR A 45 8.98 8.77 5.66
C TYR A 45 9.26 8.88 4.17
N GLN A 46 8.68 9.88 3.52
CA GLN A 46 8.81 10.10 2.08
C GLN A 46 9.89 11.16 1.80
N SER A 47 11.16 10.77 1.91
CA SER A 47 12.29 11.67 1.67
C SER A 47 12.34 12.15 0.21
N ILE A 48 11.59 11.51 -0.66
CA ILE A 48 11.48 11.84 -2.07
C ILE A 48 10.92 13.26 -2.31
N TYR A 49 10.11 13.82 -1.40
CA TYR A 49 9.60 15.19 -1.53
C TYR A 49 10.69 16.25 -1.52
N ASP A 50 11.84 15.97 -0.88
CA ASP A 50 12.99 16.87 -0.92
C ASP A 50 13.83 16.79 -2.22
N LYS A 51 13.53 15.83 -3.09
CA LYS A 51 14.45 15.44 -4.16
C LYS A 51 13.89 15.62 -5.57
N VAL A 52 12.58 15.57 -5.73
CA VAL A 52 11.93 15.58 -7.05
C VAL A 52 10.71 16.50 -7.07
N ALA A 53 10.13 16.70 -8.26
CA ALA A 53 8.90 17.44 -8.40
C ALA A 53 7.73 16.76 -7.66
N ARG A 54 6.80 17.55 -7.16
CA ARG A 54 5.67 17.14 -6.35
C ARG A 54 4.86 15.98 -6.96
N ASP A 55 4.54 16.06 -8.23
CA ASP A 55 3.74 15.04 -8.92
C ASP A 55 4.39 13.65 -8.93
N VAL A 56 5.72 13.62 -9.00
CA VAL A 56 6.53 12.39 -8.90
C VAL A 56 6.54 11.87 -7.46
N ALA A 57 6.70 12.75 -6.47
CA ALA A 57 6.65 12.40 -5.06
C ALA A 57 5.25 11.92 -4.64
N ASP A 58 4.19 12.61 -5.09
CA ASP A 58 2.80 12.20 -4.88
C ASP A 58 2.50 10.82 -5.49
N ALA A 59 3.05 10.52 -6.67
CA ALA A 59 2.90 9.21 -7.30
C ALA A 59 3.55 8.11 -6.45
N SER A 60 4.74 8.35 -5.90
CA SER A 60 5.41 7.45 -4.95
C SER A 60 4.57 7.22 -3.70
N THR A 61 4.06 8.31 -3.11
CA THR A 61 3.21 8.26 -1.91
C THR A 61 1.94 7.47 -2.16
N ARG A 62 1.26 7.65 -3.29
CA ARG A 62 0.06 6.87 -3.65
C ARG A 62 0.36 5.37 -3.72
N LEU A 63 1.48 4.97 -4.28
CA LEU A 63 1.87 3.56 -4.34
C LEU A 63 2.21 3.01 -2.94
N THR A 64 2.84 3.82 -2.10
CA THR A 64 3.12 3.46 -0.70
C THR A 64 1.81 3.28 0.10
N MET A 65 0.87 4.22 -0.01
CA MET A 65 -0.45 4.11 0.64
C MET A 65 -1.24 2.91 0.11
N ALA A 66 -1.27 2.70 -1.22
CA ALA A 66 -1.93 1.54 -1.83
C ALA A 66 -1.36 0.22 -1.28
N THR A 67 -0.03 0.15 -1.15
CA THR A 67 0.66 -1.01 -0.57
C THR A 67 0.25 -1.22 0.88
N LEU A 68 0.32 -0.19 1.72
CA LEU A 68 0.01 -0.33 3.13
C LEU A 68 -1.46 -0.63 3.38
N PHE A 69 -2.38 0.10 2.74
CA PHE A 69 -3.83 -0.08 2.93
C PHE A 69 -4.28 -1.47 2.47
N SER A 70 -3.80 -1.94 1.33
CA SER A 70 -4.11 -3.30 0.87
C SER A 70 -3.55 -4.39 1.80
N HIS A 71 -2.57 -4.08 2.65
CA HIS A 71 -1.97 -5.02 3.61
C HIS A 71 -2.40 -4.76 5.08
N GLY A 72 -3.46 -3.98 5.27
CA GLY A 72 -4.08 -3.77 6.58
C GLY A 72 -3.27 -2.90 7.52
N ALA A 73 -2.52 -1.96 6.98
CA ALA A 73 -1.78 -0.95 7.72
C ALA A 73 -2.05 0.45 7.14
N THR A 74 -1.84 1.48 7.94
CA THR A 74 -1.91 2.86 7.49
C THR A 74 -0.54 3.51 7.48
N GLN A 75 -0.38 4.57 6.69
CA GLN A 75 0.82 5.39 6.66
C GLN A 75 0.63 6.63 7.54
N LEU A 76 1.61 6.95 8.37
CA LEU A 76 1.72 8.27 8.98
C LEU A 76 2.68 9.11 8.13
N LEU A 77 2.17 10.11 7.43
CA LEU A 77 2.96 11.00 6.57
C LEU A 77 2.72 12.48 6.87
N ALA A 78 1.49 12.88 7.25
CA ALA A 78 1.19 14.25 7.62
C ALA A 78 1.53 14.48 9.09
N GLY A 79 2.28 15.55 9.35
CA GLY A 79 2.60 16.06 10.69
C GLY A 79 1.84 17.35 11.00
N ASP A 80 2.31 18.07 12.01
CA ASP A 80 1.71 19.34 12.43
C ASP A 80 1.84 20.41 11.35
N ASP A 81 0.89 21.35 11.35
CA ASP A 81 0.88 22.54 10.47
C ASP A 81 0.95 22.23 8.97
N GLY A 82 0.34 21.11 8.53
CA GLY A 82 0.37 20.69 7.12
C GLY A 82 1.76 20.34 6.60
N ARG A 83 2.64 19.85 7.46
CA ARG A 83 3.98 19.41 7.08
C ARG A 83 4.01 17.93 6.77
N LEU A 84 4.87 17.56 5.82
CA LEU A 84 5.14 16.18 5.46
C LEU A 84 6.32 15.62 6.27
N LEU A 85 6.17 14.38 6.69
CA LEU A 85 7.22 13.63 7.38
C LEU A 85 8.20 13.05 6.36
N VAL A 86 9.18 13.86 5.97
CA VAL A 86 10.22 13.45 5.00
C VAL A 86 11.43 12.79 5.68
N ASP A 87 11.53 12.94 7.01
CA ASP A 87 12.63 12.47 7.83
C ASP A 87 12.11 12.27 9.27
N PRO A 88 12.70 11.37 10.09
CA PRO A 88 12.32 11.20 11.49
C PRO A 88 12.59 12.45 12.36
N TYR A 89 13.42 13.36 11.88
CA TYR A 89 13.70 14.60 12.58
C TYR A 89 12.77 15.71 12.13
N TYR A 90 11.83 16.10 12.99
CA TYR A 90 10.76 17.07 12.68
C TYR A 90 11.28 18.39 12.07
N VAL A 91 12.51 18.79 12.37
CA VAL A 91 13.13 20.02 11.81
C VAL A 91 13.31 19.96 10.28
N ARG A 92 13.26 18.77 9.69
CA ARG A 92 13.35 18.55 8.24
C ARG A 92 11.99 18.41 7.58
N ASN A 93 10.92 18.31 8.37
CA ASN A 93 9.57 18.25 7.83
C ASN A 93 9.30 19.51 7.00
N MET A 94 8.75 19.33 5.82
CA MET A 94 8.52 20.40 4.87
C MET A 94 7.03 20.70 4.71
N PRO A 95 6.63 21.95 4.41
CA PRO A 95 5.24 22.26 4.08
C PRO A 95 4.77 21.41 2.90
N ALA A 96 3.56 20.84 3.00
CA ALA A 96 2.91 20.21 1.87
C ALA A 96 2.26 21.26 0.98
N GLU A 97 2.24 21.02 -0.33
CA GLU A 97 1.41 21.77 -1.25
C GLU A 97 -0.07 21.35 -1.10
N ASP A 98 -1.01 22.25 -1.40
CA ASP A 98 -2.44 22.00 -1.22
C ASP A 98 -2.90 20.74 -1.96
N GLU A 99 -2.40 20.51 -3.18
CA GLU A 99 -2.74 19.32 -3.97
C GLU A 99 -2.25 18.02 -3.32
N THR A 100 -1.12 18.05 -2.61
CA THR A 100 -0.64 16.90 -1.84
C THR A 100 -1.55 16.66 -0.63
N LEU A 101 -1.95 17.72 0.07
CA LEU A 101 -2.88 17.60 1.20
C LEU A 101 -4.24 17.06 0.74
N ASP A 102 -4.77 17.53 -0.38
CA ASP A 102 -6.00 17.03 -0.99
C ASP A 102 -5.86 15.55 -1.39
N MET A 103 -4.73 15.18 -1.94
CA MET A 103 -4.43 13.78 -2.27
C MET A 103 -4.42 12.90 -1.02
N LEU A 104 -3.77 13.33 0.06
CA LEU A 104 -3.72 12.59 1.32
C LEU A 104 -5.12 12.47 1.93
N ALA A 105 -5.90 13.56 1.97
CA ALA A 105 -7.26 13.56 2.46
C ALA A 105 -8.12 12.53 1.72
N ASN A 106 -8.09 12.54 0.38
CA ASN A 106 -8.84 11.58 -0.44
C ASN A 106 -8.44 10.11 -0.17
N TRP A 107 -7.15 9.84 0.09
CA TRP A 107 -6.70 8.49 0.42
C TRP A 107 -7.15 8.05 1.81
N TYR A 108 -7.13 8.94 2.81
CA TYR A 108 -7.65 8.62 4.14
C TYR A 108 -9.18 8.50 4.15
N ASP A 109 -9.90 9.32 3.39
CA ASP A 109 -11.34 9.16 3.20
C ASP A 109 -11.68 7.82 2.55
N PHE A 110 -10.91 7.40 1.53
CA PHE A 110 -11.03 6.06 0.95
C PHE A 110 -10.78 4.96 1.98
N LEU A 111 -9.75 5.10 2.81
CA LEU A 111 -9.44 4.14 3.88
C LEU A 111 -10.60 4.01 4.86
N VAL A 112 -11.11 5.14 5.36
CA VAL A 112 -12.22 5.17 6.32
C VAL A 112 -13.50 4.60 5.72
N ALA A 113 -13.79 4.92 4.45
CA ALA A 113 -14.98 4.40 3.76
C ALA A 113 -14.92 2.89 3.48
N ASN A 114 -13.73 2.27 3.57
CA ASN A 114 -13.51 0.86 3.24
C ASN A 114 -12.81 0.10 4.38
N ASP A 115 -12.87 0.58 5.62
CA ASP A 115 -12.12 0.02 6.74
C ASP A 115 -12.50 -1.44 7.04
N GLU A 116 -13.77 -1.81 6.88
CA GLU A 116 -14.26 -3.18 7.08
C GLU A 116 -13.59 -4.20 6.15
N ILE A 117 -13.21 -3.80 4.94
CA ILE A 117 -12.56 -4.69 3.96
C ILE A 117 -11.04 -4.48 3.86
N LEU A 118 -10.49 -3.47 4.53
CA LEU A 118 -9.07 -3.15 4.53
C LEU A 118 -8.41 -3.39 5.90
N MET A 119 -9.10 -3.05 6.99
CA MET A 119 -8.50 -2.97 8.32
C MET A 119 -9.05 -3.97 9.33
N ASP A 120 -10.19 -4.63 9.07
CA ASP A 120 -10.77 -5.61 10.00
C ASP A 120 -9.74 -6.71 10.37
N PRO A 121 -9.52 -6.99 11.67
CA PRO A 121 -8.55 -8.00 12.11
C PRO A 121 -8.79 -9.41 11.58
N GLY A 122 -10.02 -9.74 11.21
CA GLY A 122 -10.42 -11.04 10.67
C GLY A 122 -10.08 -11.24 9.19
N ILE A 123 -9.56 -10.21 8.50
CA ILE A 123 -9.18 -10.34 7.09
C ILE A 123 -8.01 -11.31 6.94
N VAL A 124 -8.15 -12.25 6.02
CA VAL A 124 -7.13 -13.27 5.72
C VAL A 124 -6.60 -13.06 4.31
N ASP A 125 -5.28 -13.09 4.16
CA ASP A 125 -4.64 -13.13 2.84
C ASP A 125 -4.80 -14.53 2.23
N VAL A 126 -5.46 -14.59 1.10
CA VAL A 126 -5.69 -15.82 0.34
C VAL A 126 -5.07 -15.76 -1.07
N THR A 127 -4.18 -14.82 -1.31
CA THR A 127 -3.53 -14.62 -2.62
C THR A 127 -2.94 -15.91 -3.15
N ALA A 128 -2.22 -16.67 -2.33
CA ALA A 128 -1.59 -17.92 -2.72
C ALA A 128 -2.60 -19.00 -3.19
N SER A 129 -3.86 -18.92 -2.74
CA SER A 129 -4.91 -19.84 -3.17
C SER A 129 -5.37 -19.62 -4.61
N TYR A 130 -5.03 -18.47 -5.20
CA TYR A 130 -5.47 -18.04 -6.54
C TYR A 130 -4.28 -17.76 -7.47
N VAL A 131 -3.15 -18.39 -7.21
CA VAL A 131 -1.94 -18.28 -8.04
C VAL A 131 -1.64 -19.62 -8.68
N GLY A 132 -1.23 -19.61 -9.95
CA GLY A 132 -0.83 -20.80 -10.69
C GLY A 132 -1.95 -21.43 -11.52
N GLU A 133 -1.62 -22.54 -12.18
CA GLU A 133 -2.50 -23.17 -13.16
C GLU A 133 -3.66 -23.96 -12.55
N TYR A 134 -3.60 -24.28 -11.27
CA TYR A 134 -4.57 -25.18 -10.61
C TYR A 134 -5.80 -24.48 -10.05
N ASN A 135 -5.76 -23.16 -9.86
CA ASN A 135 -6.89 -22.41 -9.33
C ASN A 135 -7.09 -21.11 -10.09
N GLY A 136 -7.94 -21.15 -11.10
CA GLY A 136 -8.36 -20.01 -11.90
C GLY A 136 -9.74 -19.46 -11.49
N ASP A 137 -10.17 -19.66 -10.25
CA ASP A 137 -11.49 -19.21 -9.77
C ASP A 137 -11.57 -17.68 -9.66
N ILE A 138 -10.42 -17.04 -9.44
CA ILE A 138 -10.24 -15.59 -9.58
C ILE A 138 -9.12 -15.35 -10.57
N ASP A 139 -9.45 -14.94 -11.78
CA ASP A 139 -8.48 -14.59 -12.81
C ASP A 139 -8.60 -13.11 -13.18
N VAL A 140 -7.47 -12.42 -13.18
CA VAL A 140 -7.34 -11.02 -13.58
C VAL A 140 -6.35 -10.92 -14.71
N SER A 141 -6.75 -10.28 -15.79
CA SER A 141 -5.87 -10.06 -16.94
C SER A 141 -6.04 -8.65 -17.51
N PHE A 142 -5.00 -8.15 -18.14
CA PHE A 142 -4.98 -6.91 -18.90
C PHE A 142 -4.35 -7.16 -20.27
N GLU A 143 -4.85 -6.47 -21.32
CA GLU A 143 -4.32 -6.63 -22.68
C GLU A 143 -2.84 -6.23 -22.81
N ALA A 144 -2.45 -5.17 -22.10
CA ALA A 144 -1.14 -4.52 -22.27
C ALA A 144 -0.23 -4.63 -21.03
N ALA A 145 -0.59 -5.44 -20.02
CA ALA A 145 0.20 -5.54 -18.80
C ALA A 145 0.10 -6.93 -18.17
N PRO A 146 1.23 -7.52 -17.74
CA PRO A 146 1.18 -8.74 -16.95
C PRO A 146 0.58 -8.47 -15.57
N VAL A 147 -0.05 -9.48 -14.98
CA VAL A 147 -0.49 -9.50 -13.59
C VAL A 147 0.51 -10.33 -12.80
N CYS A 148 0.96 -9.80 -11.68
CA CYS A 148 1.92 -10.47 -10.80
C CYS A 148 1.36 -10.56 -9.36
N TRP A 149 1.87 -11.46 -8.58
CA TRP A 149 1.48 -11.71 -7.18
C TRP A 149 2.55 -11.26 -6.17
N GLU A 150 3.70 -10.83 -6.68
CA GLU A 150 4.74 -10.11 -5.94
C GLU A 150 4.97 -8.76 -6.61
N ALA A 151 5.31 -7.73 -5.83
CA ALA A 151 5.55 -6.39 -6.36
C ALA A 151 6.72 -6.40 -7.35
N SER A 152 6.42 -6.18 -8.63
CA SER A 152 7.42 -6.14 -9.69
C SER A 152 7.19 -4.96 -10.64
N PRO A 153 8.26 -4.32 -11.14
CA PRO A 153 8.11 -3.24 -12.11
C PRO A 153 7.39 -3.72 -13.37
N GLY A 154 6.56 -2.86 -13.95
CA GLY A 154 5.90 -3.12 -15.22
C GLY A 154 4.69 -4.05 -15.16
N CYS A 155 4.24 -4.47 -14.00
CA CYS A 155 3.05 -5.32 -13.85
C CYS A 155 1.92 -4.64 -13.07
N VAL A 156 0.74 -5.26 -13.10
CA VAL A 156 -0.33 -5.00 -12.12
C VAL A 156 -0.16 -6.00 -10.98
N TRP A 157 0.18 -5.49 -9.81
CA TRP A 157 0.36 -6.32 -8.63
C TRP A 157 -1.01 -6.65 -8.03
N ARG A 158 -1.34 -7.94 -8.04
CA ARG A 158 -2.61 -8.48 -7.55
C ARG A 158 -2.43 -9.11 -6.17
N ARG A 159 -3.32 -8.76 -5.26
CA ARG A 159 -3.50 -9.40 -3.97
C ARG A 159 -4.97 -9.78 -3.79
N VAL A 160 -5.26 -10.90 -3.17
CA VAL A 160 -6.63 -11.34 -2.85
C VAL A 160 -6.74 -11.55 -1.34
N THR A 161 -7.74 -10.92 -0.73
CA THR A 161 -8.05 -11.10 0.68
C THR A 161 -9.49 -11.56 0.85
N ARG A 162 -9.75 -12.25 1.95
CA ARG A 162 -11.10 -12.62 2.38
C ARG A 162 -11.47 -11.83 3.63
N ALA A 163 -12.56 -11.07 3.55
CA ALA A 163 -13.17 -10.32 4.64
C ALA A 163 -14.57 -10.91 4.89
N GLY A 164 -14.72 -11.73 5.95
CA GLY A 164 -15.93 -12.51 6.15
C GLY A 164 -16.24 -13.42 4.96
N ASP A 165 -17.41 -13.24 4.36
CA ASP A 165 -17.87 -13.99 3.16
C ASP A 165 -17.47 -13.29 1.84
N ALA A 166 -16.86 -12.12 1.89
CA ALA A 166 -16.43 -11.37 0.72
C ALA A 166 -14.98 -11.69 0.33
N LEU A 167 -14.72 -11.73 -0.98
CA LEU A 167 -13.38 -11.70 -1.54
C LEU A 167 -13.07 -10.30 -2.06
N VAL A 168 -11.92 -9.77 -1.68
CA VAL A 168 -11.45 -8.46 -2.11
C VAL A 168 -10.23 -8.65 -2.99
N VAL A 169 -10.30 -8.16 -4.23
CA VAL A 169 -9.18 -8.19 -5.18
C VAL A 169 -8.54 -6.81 -5.21
N HIS A 170 -7.34 -6.70 -4.68
CA HIS A 170 -6.53 -5.48 -4.71
C HIS A 170 -5.66 -5.49 -5.97
N LEU A 171 -5.65 -4.38 -6.69
CA LEU A 171 -4.84 -4.20 -7.90
C LEU A 171 -4.01 -2.92 -7.75
N ILE A 172 -2.69 -3.06 -7.67
CA ILE A 172 -1.74 -1.95 -7.60
C ILE A 172 -1.03 -1.86 -8.94
N ASN A 173 -1.19 -0.73 -9.62
CA ASN A 173 -0.64 -0.54 -10.96
C ASN A 173 0.82 -0.08 -10.89
N LEU A 174 1.75 -1.00 -11.14
CA LEU A 174 3.19 -0.75 -11.24
C LEU A 174 3.68 -0.65 -12.70
N VAL A 175 2.75 -0.57 -13.66
CA VAL A 175 3.09 -0.43 -15.09
C VAL A 175 3.72 0.93 -15.35
N GLY A 176 4.85 0.92 -16.06
CA GLY A 176 5.64 2.13 -16.33
C GLY A 176 6.61 2.53 -15.23
N GLN A 177 6.62 1.82 -14.10
CA GLN A 177 7.64 2.00 -13.06
C GLN A 177 8.92 1.25 -13.42
N SER A 178 10.09 1.83 -13.10
CA SER A 178 11.41 1.24 -13.37
C SER A 178 11.88 0.31 -12.25
N ASP A 179 11.35 0.50 -11.06
CA ASP A 179 11.69 -0.25 -9.85
C ASP A 179 10.51 -0.26 -8.87
N THR A 180 10.72 -0.80 -7.68
CA THR A 180 9.73 -0.87 -6.60
C THR A 180 10.22 -0.27 -5.29
N VAL A 181 11.17 0.66 -5.35
CA VAL A 181 11.70 1.35 -4.15
C VAL A 181 10.65 2.31 -3.61
N TRP A 182 10.11 2.05 -2.43
CA TRP A 182 8.96 2.79 -1.91
C TRP A 182 9.24 4.27 -1.60
N ASP A 183 10.46 4.66 -1.27
CA ASP A 183 10.91 6.06 -1.14
C ASP A 183 11.76 6.50 -2.35
N GLY A 184 11.41 6.00 -3.54
CA GLY A 184 12.04 6.32 -4.81
C GLY A 184 11.12 7.14 -5.72
N PRO A 185 11.65 7.76 -6.81
CA PRO A 185 10.84 8.52 -7.75
C PRO A 185 9.98 7.60 -8.62
N HIS A 186 8.66 7.80 -8.58
CA HIS A 186 7.72 7.04 -9.39
C HIS A 186 6.95 7.95 -10.35
N ARG A 187 6.61 7.42 -11.51
CA ARG A 187 5.79 8.13 -12.48
C ARG A 187 4.31 8.04 -12.09
N PRO A 188 3.50 9.05 -12.40
CA PRO A 188 2.05 8.94 -12.30
C PRO A 188 1.53 7.69 -13.01
N ALA A 189 0.48 7.08 -12.45
CA ALA A 189 -0.07 5.84 -12.95
C ALA A 189 -0.52 5.98 -14.42
N ILE A 190 -0.17 4.99 -15.24
CA ILE A 190 -0.63 4.88 -16.62
C ILE A 190 -2.00 4.20 -16.61
N ALA A 191 -2.98 4.81 -17.26
CA ALA A 191 -4.31 4.21 -17.40
C ALA A 191 -4.23 2.92 -18.24
N LEU A 192 -4.70 1.81 -17.67
CA LEU A 192 -4.78 0.52 -18.35
C LEU A 192 -6.18 0.32 -18.93
N ARG A 193 -6.23 -0.31 -20.09
CA ARG A 193 -7.48 -0.68 -20.77
C ARG A 193 -7.56 -2.20 -20.92
N GLY A 194 -8.76 -2.70 -21.24
CA GLY A 194 -8.98 -4.13 -21.52
C GLY A 194 -8.76 -5.02 -20.29
N GLY A 195 -8.98 -4.49 -19.09
CA GLY A 195 -8.95 -5.29 -17.86
C GLY A 195 -10.15 -6.23 -17.81
N THR A 196 -9.90 -7.50 -17.50
CA THR A 196 -10.94 -8.54 -17.32
C THR A 196 -10.76 -9.18 -15.95
N LEU A 197 -11.84 -9.23 -15.18
CA LEU A 197 -11.94 -10.04 -13.97
C LEU A 197 -12.91 -11.19 -14.25
N ARG A 198 -12.42 -12.41 -14.17
CA ARG A 198 -13.24 -13.63 -14.26
C ARG A 198 -13.38 -14.24 -12.88
N LEU A 199 -14.61 -14.49 -12.49
CA LEU A 199 -14.95 -15.19 -11.26
C LEU A 199 -15.68 -16.48 -11.64
N LYS A 200 -15.25 -17.61 -11.14
CA LYS A 200 -16.07 -18.81 -11.17
C LYS A 200 -17.11 -18.73 -10.06
N PRO A 201 -18.39 -19.05 -10.35
CA PRO A 201 -19.39 -19.15 -9.31
C PRO A 201 -18.95 -20.19 -8.25
N LEU A 202 -19.10 -19.82 -7.00
CA LEU A 202 -18.92 -20.73 -5.87
C LEU A 202 -20.02 -21.79 -5.87
#